data_14dd8827ab8f4a29fa9c9de3c6d2029d
#
_entry.id   14dd8827ab8f4a29fa9c9de3c6d2029d
#
_cell.length_a   1.000
_cell.length_b   1.000
_cell.length_c   1.000
_cell.angle_alpha   90.00
_cell.angle_beta   90.00
_cell.angle_gamma   90.00
#
_symmetry.space_group_name_H-M   'P 1'
#
loop_
_entity.id
_entity.type
_entity.pdbx_description
1 polymer ?
#
loop_
_entity_poly.entity_id
_entity_poly.type
_entity_poly.pdbx_seq_one_letter_code
_entity_poly.pdbx_strand_id
1 'polypeptide(L)'
;MQKQVMLLKHFGKAYPPTPEQEARFFEETNYNSRGELFMAAMNEPMERNGLDTGKFRQGSFFTRTGKQKVGGTNSVGNVRELVKYLYGLERGEMVDEWSSRELKRLLYMTERRIRYASHPVLNPYAVYFKSGSLYSCKPEEGFKCGKYMGNKINYLASVAIVEGPVPGRDYHYLVTVSSNVLRKNSAVAHQTLALRIHRLIEARHEERLAALELAREAAAEAESTAGAAFGEAVTETGDPGAAEG
;
A
#
# COMPACT_ATOMS: atom_id res chain seq x y z
N MET A 1 17.49 -7.79 7.64
CA MET A 1 18.77 -7.92 6.90
C MET A 1 19.96 -7.31 7.65
N GLN A 2 20.03 -6.00 7.96
CA GLN A 2 21.17 -5.38 8.66
C GLN A 2 21.53 -6.07 10.00
N LYS A 3 20.55 -6.34 10.87
CA LYS A 3 20.76 -7.05 12.15
C LYS A 3 21.40 -8.41 11.94
N GLN A 4 20.92 -9.19 10.98
CA GLN A 4 21.45 -10.54 10.69
C GLN A 4 22.89 -10.51 10.20
N VAL A 5 23.23 -9.54 9.33
CA VAL A 5 24.59 -9.37 8.84
C VAL A 5 25.57 -9.01 9.96
N MET A 6 25.15 -8.12 10.88
CA MET A 6 25.95 -7.75 12.06
C MET A 6 26.13 -8.92 13.02
N LEU A 7 25.09 -9.70 13.27
CA LEU A 7 25.14 -10.90 14.12
C LEU A 7 26.08 -11.98 13.55
N LEU A 8 26.00 -12.23 12.25
CA LEU A 8 26.91 -13.14 11.55
C LEU A 8 28.37 -12.68 11.66
N LYS A 9 28.60 -11.38 11.53
CA LYS A 9 29.94 -10.82 11.65
C LYS A 9 30.47 -10.91 13.09
N HIS A 10 29.62 -10.69 14.09
CA HIS A 10 29.98 -10.71 15.50
C HIS A 10 30.23 -12.11 16.03
N PHE A 11 29.37 -13.07 15.72
CA PHE A 11 29.45 -14.45 16.22
C PHE A 11 30.02 -15.47 15.23
N GLY A 12 30.38 -15.05 14.03
CA GLY A 12 30.85 -15.95 12.99
C GLY A 12 29.70 -16.71 12.29
N LYS A 13 29.87 -18.00 12.02
CA LYS A 13 29.02 -18.78 11.11
C LYS A 13 27.68 -19.26 11.68
N ALA A 14 27.31 -18.89 12.90
CA ALA A 14 26.05 -19.32 13.49
C ALA A 14 24.85 -18.60 12.84
N TYR A 15 24.08 -19.32 12.02
CA TYR A 15 22.85 -18.81 11.44
C TYR A 15 21.79 -19.92 11.41
N PRO A 16 20.54 -19.63 11.83
CA PRO A 16 20.10 -18.38 12.48
C PRO A 16 20.69 -18.22 13.89
N PRO A 17 20.92 -16.99 14.35
CA PRO A 17 21.39 -16.77 15.70
C PRO A 17 20.33 -17.20 16.71
N THR A 18 20.77 -17.74 17.87
CA THR A 18 19.83 -18.06 18.96
C THR A 18 19.34 -16.79 19.66
N PRO A 19 18.18 -16.82 20.36
CA PRO A 19 17.72 -15.70 21.16
C PRO A 19 18.75 -15.19 22.17
N GLU A 20 19.51 -16.08 22.78
CA GLU A 20 20.58 -15.76 23.72
C GLU A 20 21.73 -15.01 23.03
N GLN A 21 22.11 -15.44 21.83
CA GLN A 21 23.12 -14.75 21.02
C GLN A 21 22.65 -13.35 20.61
N GLU A 22 21.37 -13.20 20.29
CA GLU A 22 20.80 -11.88 19.99
C GLU A 22 20.83 -10.96 21.22
N ALA A 23 20.40 -11.44 22.37
CA ALA A 23 20.44 -10.68 23.62
C ALA A 23 21.86 -10.23 23.96
N ARG A 24 22.79 -11.17 23.96
CA ARG A 24 24.20 -10.93 24.21
C ARG A 24 24.83 -9.93 23.22
N PHE A 25 24.45 -10.00 21.95
CA PHE A 25 24.91 -9.02 20.95
C PHE A 25 24.51 -7.59 21.32
N PHE A 26 23.29 -7.38 21.81
CA PHE A 26 22.83 -6.05 22.19
C PHE A 26 23.44 -5.57 23.51
N GLU A 27 23.84 -6.48 24.41
CA GLU A 27 24.58 -6.18 25.62
C GLU A 27 26.03 -5.80 25.33
N GLU A 28 26.70 -6.55 24.45
CA GLU A 28 28.12 -6.39 24.12
C GLU A 28 28.38 -5.23 23.11
N THR A 29 27.35 -4.73 22.41
CA THR A 29 27.53 -3.73 21.36
C THR A 29 26.70 -2.47 21.59
N ASN A 30 27.25 -1.33 21.15
CA ASN A 30 26.53 -0.05 21.12
C ASN A 30 26.23 0.37 19.67
N TYR A 31 25.59 1.52 19.50
CA TYR A 31 25.22 2.04 18.18
C TYR A 31 26.41 2.19 17.22
N ASN A 32 27.56 2.68 17.72
CA ASN A 32 28.75 2.92 16.90
C ASN A 32 29.40 1.61 16.49
N SER A 33 29.64 0.69 17.45
CA SER A 33 30.24 -0.63 17.17
C SER A 33 29.38 -1.48 16.23
N ARG A 34 28.04 -1.37 16.31
CA ARG A 34 27.14 -2.01 15.35
C ARG A 34 27.27 -1.42 13.95
N GLY A 35 27.47 -0.09 13.86
CA GLY A 35 27.76 0.57 12.59
C GLY A 35 29.06 0.09 11.95
N GLU A 36 30.11 -0.05 12.75
CA GLU A 36 31.41 -0.58 12.30
C GLU A 36 31.33 -2.03 11.85
N LEU A 37 30.66 -2.88 12.63
CA LEU A 37 30.40 -4.28 12.26
C LEU A 37 29.64 -4.40 10.94
N PHE A 38 28.64 -3.56 10.73
CA PHE A 38 27.89 -3.56 9.48
C PHE A 38 28.75 -3.13 8.29
N MET A 39 29.53 -2.06 8.46
CA MET A 39 30.44 -1.59 7.41
C MET A 39 31.52 -2.62 7.08
N ALA A 40 32.12 -3.25 8.10
CA ALA A 40 33.09 -4.33 7.90
C ALA A 40 32.48 -5.52 7.14
N ALA A 41 31.30 -5.97 7.55
CA ALA A 41 30.59 -7.07 6.89
C ALA A 41 30.22 -6.77 5.42
N MET A 42 30.02 -5.49 5.06
CA MET A 42 29.76 -5.07 3.68
C MET A 42 31.04 -4.91 2.87
N ASN A 43 32.10 -4.35 3.47
CA ASN A 43 33.33 -4.04 2.77
C ASN A 43 34.19 -5.28 2.48
N GLU A 44 34.34 -6.19 3.44
CA GLU A 44 35.19 -7.38 3.29
C GLU A 44 34.88 -8.24 2.05
N PRO A 45 33.61 -8.55 1.72
CA PRO A 45 33.31 -9.27 0.48
C PRO A 45 33.67 -8.46 -0.78
N MET A 46 33.49 -7.16 -0.74
CA MET A 46 33.85 -6.27 -1.86
C MET A 46 35.35 -6.22 -2.09
N GLU A 47 36.13 -6.01 -1.04
CA GLU A 47 37.60 -5.99 -1.08
C GLU A 47 38.17 -7.34 -1.55
N ARG A 48 37.61 -8.43 -1.06
CA ARG A 48 37.97 -9.79 -1.47
C ARG A 48 37.74 -10.05 -2.97
N ASN A 49 36.77 -9.35 -3.56
CA ASN A 49 36.47 -9.39 -5.00
C ASN A 49 37.13 -8.23 -5.80
N GLY A 50 38.12 -7.54 -5.21
CA GLY A 50 38.88 -6.49 -5.89
C GLY A 50 38.12 -5.18 -6.12
N LEU A 51 37.00 -4.95 -5.43
CA LEU A 51 36.23 -3.73 -5.52
C LEU A 51 36.79 -2.64 -4.59
N ASP A 52 36.94 -1.44 -5.10
CA ASP A 52 37.38 -0.28 -4.33
C ASP A 52 36.27 0.24 -3.42
N THR A 53 36.32 -0.19 -2.14
CA THR A 53 35.33 0.23 -1.12
C THR A 53 35.37 1.71 -0.82
N GLY A 54 36.46 2.42 -1.14
CA GLY A 54 36.55 3.87 -1.03
C GLY A 54 35.62 4.59 -2.03
N LYS A 55 35.35 3.98 -3.18
CA LYS A 55 34.38 4.43 -4.17
C LYS A 55 32.95 4.01 -3.83
N PHE A 56 32.78 2.94 -3.06
CA PHE A 56 31.48 2.39 -2.65
C PHE A 56 31.09 2.87 -1.25
N ARG A 57 31.07 4.17 -1.05
CA ARG A 57 30.55 4.72 0.21
C ARG A 57 29.04 4.70 0.19
N GLN A 58 28.46 3.83 0.99
CA GLN A 58 27.04 3.87 1.30
C GLN A 58 26.75 5.07 2.21
N GLY A 59 26.68 6.26 1.61
CA GLY A 59 26.10 7.42 2.27
C GLY A 59 24.59 7.25 2.37
N SER A 60 23.96 7.80 3.40
CA SER A 60 22.52 7.84 3.44
C SER A 60 22.00 8.57 2.20
N PHE A 61 21.22 7.89 1.38
CA PHE A 61 20.57 8.45 0.19
C PHE A 61 19.73 9.71 0.52
N PHE A 62 19.26 9.80 1.76
CA PHE A 62 18.47 10.93 2.24
C PHE A 62 19.28 12.17 2.64
N THR A 63 20.61 12.07 2.72
CA THR A 63 21.46 13.25 2.97
C THR A 63 21.67 14.07 1.71
N ARG A 64 21.95 15.37 1.89
CA ARG A 64 22.30 16.27 0.76
C ARG A 64 23.47 15.71 -0.03
N THR A 65 24.50 15.23 0.65
CA THR A 65 25.71 14.63 0.03
C THR A 65 25.37 13.34 -0.71
N GLY A 66 24.52 12.46 -0.14
CA GLY A 66 24.08 11.24 -0.82
C GLY A 66 23.30 11.53 -2.11
N LYS A 67 22.40 12.51 -2.08
CA LYS A 67 21.64 12.96 -3.26
C LYS A 67 22.52 13.58 -4.36
N GLN A 68 23.60 14.25 -3.99
CA GLN A 68 24.54 14.82 -4.96
C GLN A 68 25.41 13.76 -5.65
N LYS A 69 25.64 12.60 -5.00
CA LYS A 69 26.48 11.52 -5.54
C LYS A 69 25.74 10.57 -6.45
N VAL A 70 24.43 10.45 -6.29
CA VAL A 70 23.59 9.69 -7.22
C VAL A 70 23.22 10.63 -8.35
N GLY A 71 23.94 10.52 -9.45
CA GLY A 71 23.64 11.26 -10.67
C GLY A 71 22.22 10.89 -11.13
N GLY A 72 21.42 11.91 -11.39
CA GLY A 72 20.02 11.72 -11.74
C GLY A 72 19.07 12.28 -10.71
N THR A 73 17.83 12.12 -10.98
CA THR A 73 16.73 12.75 -10.28
C THR A 73 16.35 12.00 -9.00
N ASN A 74 15.91 12.75 -8.01
CA ASN A 74 15.07 12.17 -6.98
C ASN A 74 13.87 11.48 -7.65
N SER A 75 13.46 10.32 -7.15
CA SER A 75 12.19 9.74 -7.57
C SER A 75 11.07 10.74 -7.29
N VAL A 76 10.37 11.16 -8.33
CA VAL A 76 9.22 12.05 -8.24
C VAL A 76 7.99 11.29 -8.72
N GLY A 77 6.88 11.52 -8.06
CA GLY A 77 5.60 10.93 -8.42
C GLY A 77 4.45 11.78 -7.93
N ASN A 78 3.31 11.60 -8.53
CA ASN A 78 2.05 12.19 -8.08
C ASN A 78 1.10 11.08 -7.62
N VAL A 79 -0.02 11.48 -7.01
CA VAL A 79 -1.00 10.52 -6.46
C VAL A 79 -1.60 9.61 -7.54
N ARG A 80 -1.77 10.10 -8.76
CA ARG A 80 -2.30 9.30 -9.88
C ARG A 80 -1.33 8.19 -10.27
N GLU A 81 -0.04 8.49 -10.40
CA GLU A 81 0.97 7.49 -10.73
C GLU A 81 1.15 6.47 -9.61
N LEU A 82 1.02 6.87 -8.35
CA LEU A 82 1.04 5.93 -7.22
C LEU A 82 -0.17 5.00 -7.22
N VAL A 83 -1.37 5.46 -7.61
CA VAL A 83 -2.53 4.57 -7.78
C VAL A 83 -2.31 3.59 -8.93
N LYS A 84 -1.77 4.05 -10.06
CA LYS A 84 -1.42 3.15 -11.18
C LYS A 84 -0.39 2.10 -10.75
N TYR A 85 0.60 2.50 -9.95
CA TYR A 85 1.56 1.56 -9.39
C TYR A 85 0.89 0.49 -8.52
N LEU A 86 -0.02 0.89 -7.61
CA LEU A 86 -0.79 -0.07 -6.81
C LEU A 86 -1.67 -0.97 -7.68
N TYR A 87 -2.25 -0.42 -8.74
CA TYR A 87 -3.06 -1.20 -9.70
C TYR A 87 -2.21 -2.25 -10.43
N GLY A 88 -1.04 -1.87 -10.95
CA GLY A 88 -0.10 -2.83 -11.54
C GLY A 88 0.37 -3.89 -10.53
N LEU A 89 0.56 -3.50 -9.24
CA LEU A 89 0.88 -4.43 -8.18
C LEU A 89 -0.22 -5.48 -7.97
N GLU A 90 -1.50 -5.05 -7.95
CA GLU A 90 -2.65 -5.94 -7.84
C GLU A 90 -2.78 -6.90 -9.03
N ARG A 91 -2.42 -6.44 -10.20
CA ARG A 91 -2.45 -7.26 -11.43
C ARG A 91 -1.24 -8.20 -11.59
N GLY A 92 -0.27 -8.15 -10.70
CA GLY A 92 0.95 -8.95 -10.84
C GLY A 92 1.93 -8.43 -11.90
N GLU A 93 1.80 -7.16 -12.30
CA GLU A 93 2.54 -6.55 -13.42
C GLU A 93 3.81 -5.78 -12.98
N MET A 94 4.14 -5.78 -11.68
CA MET A 94 5.35 -5.14 -11.17
C MET A 94 6.53 -6.12 -11.21
N VAL A 95 7.36 -6.03 -12.23
CA VAL A 95 8.46 -6.93 -12.57
C VAL A 95 7.91 -8.29 -13.05
N ASP A 96 7.31 -9.06 -12.15
CA ASP A 96 6.64 -10.34 -12.37
C ASP A 96 5.56 -10.58 -11.30
N GLU A 97 4.78 -11.63 -11.45
CA GLU A 97 3.69 -11.96 -10.54
C GLU A 97 4.18 -12.30 -9.13
N TRP A 98 5.29 -13.02 -9.01
CA TRP A 98 5.87 -13.37 -7.72
C TRP A 98 6.37 -12.14 -6.98
N SER A 99 7.11 -11.25 -7.65
CA SER A 99 7.60 -10.00 -7.08
C SER A 99 6.45 -9.09 -6.63
N SER A 100 5.37 -9.04 -7.41
CA SER A 100 4.18 -8.26 -7.08
C SER A 100 3.49 -8.79 -5.82
N ARG A 101 3.31 -10.10 -5.70
CA ARG A 101 2.76 -10.75 -4.51
C ARG A 101 3.63 -10.51 -3.28
N GLU A 102 4.94 -10.61 -3.43
CA GLU A 102 5.88 -10.39 -2.33
C GLU A 102 5.90 -8.93 -1.86
N LEU A 103 5.86 -7.97 -2.80
CA LEU A 103 5.71 -6.56 -2.46
C LEU A 103 4.40 -6.29 -1.72
N LYS A 104 3.29 -6.86 -2.17
CA LYS A 104 2.00 -6.75 -1.50
C LYS A 104 2.07 -7.36 -0.09
N ARG A 105 2.67 -8.53 0.07
CA ARG A 105 2.91 -9.17 1.37
C ARG A 105 3.71 -8.25 2.32
N LEU A 106 4.78 -7.64 1.83
CA LEU A 106 5.60 -6.71 2.62
C LEU A 106 4.81 -5.46 3.05
N LEU A 107 3.90 -4.96 2.23
CA LEU A 107 3.00 -3.85 2.60
C LEU A 107 2.02 -4.25 3.73
N TYR A 108 1.60 -5.51 3.77
CA TYR A 108 0.73 -6.04 4.82
C TYR A 108 1.47 -6.30 6.13
N MET A 109 2.71 -6.79 6.07
CA MET A 109 3.52 -7.18 7.22
C MET A 109 4.04 -6.00 8.06
N THR A 110 3.50 -4.81 7.90
CA THR A 110 3.85 -3.69 8.75
C THR A 110 3.35 -3.95 10.18
N GLU A 111 4.26 -3.99 11.13
CA GLU A 111 4.00 -4.35 12.54
C GLU A 111 2.87 -3.51 13.16
N ARG A 112 2.76 -2.25 12.80
CA ARG A 112 1.75 -1.34 13.31
C ARG A 112 1.13 -0.48 12.22
N ARG A 113 -0.19 -0.52 12.10
CA ARG A 113 -0.94 0.41 11.27
C ARG A 113 -0.83 1.84 11.80
N ILE A 114 -0.52 2.79 10.93
CA ILE A 114 -0.35 4.20 11.27
C ILE A 114 -1.07 5.09 10.27
N ARG A 115 -1.39 6.32 10.67
CA ARG A 115 -1.95 7.37 9.80
C ARG A 115 -3.22 6.89 9.09
N TYR A 116 -3.30 6.94 7.76
CA TYR A 116 -4.45 6.45 6.99
C TYR A 116 -4.89 5.05 7.44
N ALA A 117 -3.97 4.11 7.48
CA ALA A 117 -4.25 2.71 7.78
C ALA A 117 -4.69 2.43 9.23
N SER A 118 -4.57 3.41 10.14
CA SER A 118 -4.86 3.23 11.57
C SER A 118 -6.26 3.64 12.00
N HIS A 119 -7.12 4.10 11.07
CA HIS A 119 -8.49 4.43 11.46
C HIS A 119 -9.29 3.17 11.78
N PRO A 120 -10.07 3.14 12.89
CA PRO A 120 -10.83 1.96 13.32
C PRO A 120 -11.79 1.41 12.27
N VAL A 121 -12.33 2.23 11.36
CA VAL A 121 -13.18 1.77 10.25
C VAL A 121 -12.50 0.73 9.36
N LEU A 122 -11.17 0.73 9.31
CA LEU A 122 -10.38 -0.22 8.51
C LEU A 122 -9.97 -1.48 9.28
N ASN A 123 -10.32 -1.62 10.58
CA ASN A 123 -9.93 -2.78 11.37
C ASN A 123 -10.44 -4.12 10.81
N PRO A 124 -11.68 -4.22 10.26
CA PRO A 124 -12.17 -5.46 9.69
C PRO A 124 -11.49 -5.87 8.38
N TYR A 125 -10.72 -4.98 7.76
CA TYR A 125 -10.15 -5.16 6.43
C TYR A 125 -8.67 -5.51 6.47
N ALA A 126 -8.21 -6.26 5.47
CA ALA A 126 -6.79 -6.34 5.16
C ALA A 126 -6.33 -5.01 4.56
N VAL A 127 -5.31 -4.40 5.13
CA VAL A 127 -4.79 -3.10 4.68
C VAL A 127 -3.31 -3.23 4.39
N TYR A 128 -2.97 -3.18 3.12
CA TYR A 128 -1.61 -3.17 2.61
C TYR A 128 -1.20 -1.73 2.43
N PHE A 129 -0.26 -1.22 3.20
CA PHE A 129 -0.03 0.21 3.19
C PHE A 129 1.44 0.62 3.28
N LYS A 130 1.71 1.81 2.76
CA LYS A 130 2.96 2.53 2.99
C LYS A 130 2.66 4.00 3.20
N SER A 131 3.34 4.62 4.16
CA SER A 131 3.26 6.07 4.31
C SER A 131 4.62 6.69 4.55
N GLY A 132 4.77 7.93 4.12
CA GLY A 132 5.96 8.73 4.30
C GLY A 132 5.61 10.12 4.77
N SER A 133 6.43 10.70 5.64
CA SER A 133 6.26 12.08 6.11
C SER A 133 7.57 12.84 6.04
N LEU A 134 7.47 14.08 5.62
CA LEU A 134 8.55 15.06 5.67
C LEU A 134 7.97 16.35 6.24
N TYR A 135 8.41 16.75 7.42
CA TYR A 135 7.97 18.00 8.02
C TYR A 135 9.13 18.79 8.62
N SER A 136 8.99 20.10 8.57
CA SER A 136 9.92 21.04 9.16
C SER A 136 9.12 22.10 9.91
N CYS A 137 9.51 22.34 11.15
CA CYS A 137 8.89 23.33 12.01
C CYS A 137 9.94 24.29 12.55
N LYS A 138 9.60 25.58 12.53
CA LYS A 138 10.34 26.62 13.25
C LYS A 138 9.42 27.19 14.31
N PRO A 139 9.91 27.44 15.55
CA PRO A 139 9.11 28.11 16.58
C PRO A 139 8.58 29.45 16.05
N GLU A 140 7.30 29.72 16.32
CA GLU A 140 6.64 30.98 16.04
C GLU A 140 5.63 31.29 17.15
N GLU A 141 5.31 32.56 17.35
CA GLU A 141 4.33 32.98 18.36
C GLU A 141 2.96 32.34 18.09
N GLY A 142 2.31 31.84 19.11
CA GLY A 142 1.00 31.19 19.01
C GLY A 142 1.00 29.79 18.41
N PHE A 143 2.17 29.24 17.99
CA PHE A 143 2.25 27.88 17.44
C PHE A 143 3.37 27.05 18.07
N LYS A 144 2.97 25.94 18.69
CA LYS A 144 3.91 24.95 19.25
C LYS A 144 4.23 23.87 18.24
N CYS A 145 5.51 23.71 17.92
CA CYS A 145 5.99 22.62 17.08
C CYS A 145 5.68 21.25 17.69
N GLY A 146 5.11 20.37 16.92
CA GLY A 146 4.80 19.00 17.30
C GLY A 146 5.14 17.99 16.20
N LYS A 147 5.11 16.72 16.55
CA LYS A 147 5.32 15.64 15.58
C LYS A 147 4.23 15.69 14.50
N TYR A 148 4.63 15.68 13.24
CA TYR A 148 3.74 15.81 12.06
C TYR A 148 2.98 17.15 11.98
N MET A 149 3.49 18.19 12.63
CA MET A 149 2.92 19.52 12.65
C MET A 149 3.94 20.54 12.16
N GLY A 150 4.29 20.47 10.88
CA GLY A 150 5.20 21.42 10.26
C GLY A 150 4.52 22.75 9.94
N ASN A 151 5.23 23.88 10.16
CA ASN A 151 4.77 25.20 9.72
C ASN A 151 5.55 25.73 8.50
N LYS A 152 6.62 25.03 8.08
CA LYS A 152 7.38 25.33 6.87
C LYS A 152 7.17 24.28 5.79
N ILE A 153 7.19 23.02 6.19
CA ILE A 153 6.91 21.86 5.34
C ILE A 153 6.12 20.89 6.21
N ASN A 154 5.07 20.26 5.67
CA ASN A 154 4.27 19.27 6.38
C ASN A 154 3.72 18.21 5.41
N TYR A 155 4.58 17.70 4.55
CA TYR A 155 4.24 16.65 3.62
C TYR A 155 3.93 15.34 4.33
N LEU A 156 2.80 14.75 3.97
CA LEU A 156 2.44 13.39 4.29
C LEU A 156 1.86 12.72 3.04
N ALA A 157 2.37 11.55 2.71
CA ALA A 157 1.80 10.67 1.71
C ALA A 157 1.37 9.36 2.37
N SER A 158 0.24 8.83 1.97
CA SER A 158 -0.28 7.53 2.35
C SER A 158 -0.80 6.81 1.12
N VAL A 159 -0.38 5.58 0.90
CA VAL A 159 -0.93 4.69 -0.11
C VAL A 159 -1.46 3.45 0.61
N ALA A 160 -2.58 2.91 0.15
CA ALA A 160 -3.13 1.69 0.67
C ALA A 160 -3.94 0.92 -0.38
N ILE A 161 -3.89 -0.41 -0.26
CA ILE A 161 -4.85 -1.34 -0.82
C ILE A 161 -5.70 -1.81 0.36
N VAL A 162 -7.00 -1.75 0.23
CA VAL A 162 -7.94 -2.18 1.26
C VAL A 162 -8.79 -3.30 0.68
N GLU A 163 -8.74 -4.46 1.31
CA GLU A 163 -9.48 -5.66 0.91
C GLU A 163 -10.34 -6.15 2.07
N GLY A 164 -11.61 -6.45 1.77
CA GLY A 164 -12.47 -7.20 2.68
C GLY A 164 -12.27 -8.69 2.52
N PRO A 165 -12.57 -9.51 3.52
CA PRO A 165 -13.93 -10.04 3.54
C PRO A 165 -14.69 -9.57 4.78
N VAL A 166 -15.58 -8.62 4.61
CA VAL A 166 -16.68 -8.48 5.56
C VAL A 166 -17.89 -9.15 4.90
N PRO A 167 -18.50 -10.16 5.49
CA PRO A 167 -19.65 -10.83 4.90
C PRO A 167 -20.70 -9.82 4.39
N GLY A 168 -21.03 -9.90 3.11
CA GLY A 168 -21.92 -8.95 2.44
C GLY A 168 -21.33 -7.60 2.04
N ARG A 169 -20.01 -7.37 2.25
CA ARG A 169 -19.31 -6.11 1.92
C ARG A 169 -17.90 -6.38 1.44
N ASP A 170 -17.77 -6.98 0.27
CA ASP A 170 -16.46 -7.21 -0.37
C ASP A 170 -15.94 -5.93 -1.01
N TYR A 171 -15.34 -5.07 -0.18
CA TYR A 171 -14.65 -3.89 -0.72
C TYR A 171 -13.23 -4.22 -1.10
N HIS A 172 -12.88 -3.91 -2.33
CA HIS A 172 -11.50 -3.91 -2.79
C HIS A 172 -11.22 -2.58 -3.49
N TYR A 173 -10.39 -1.74 -2.88
CA TYR A 173 -10.06 -0.45 -3.45
C TYR A 173 -8.61 -0.03 -3.18
N LEU A 174 -8.12 0.80 -4.08
CA LEU A 174 -6.79 1.42 -4.03
C LEU A 174 -6.93 2.88 -3.68
N VAL A 175 -6.09 3.36 -2.79
CA VAL A 175 -6.12 4.76 -2.38
C VAL A 175 -4.72 5.33 -2.26
N THR A 176 -4.58 6.57 -2.73
CA THR A 176 -3.38 7.38 -2.52
C THR A 176 -3.79 8.78 -2.10
N VAL A 177 -3.25 9.23 -0.99
CA VAL A 177 -3.48 10.56 -0.43
C VAL A 177 -2.15 11.24 -0.20
N SER A 178 -2.02 12.48 -0.68
CA SER A 178 -0.86 13.33 -0.39
C SER A 178 -1.35 14.70 0.10
N SER A 179 -0.71 15.24 1.11
CA SER A 179 -1.04 16.55 1.67
C SER A 179 0.20 17.33 2.10
N ASN A 180 0.08 18.66 2.11
CA ASN A 180 1.04 19.58 2.70
C ASN A 180 0.29 20.70 3.43
N VAL A 181 -0.49 20.33 4.45
CA VAL A 181 -1.28 21.28 5.22
C VAL A 181 -0.48 21.72 6.43
N LEU A 182 -0.04 22.96 6.41
CA LEU A 182 0.79 23.52 7.48
C LEU A 182 0.00 23.70 8.78
N ARG A 183 0.70 23.63 9.92
CA ARG A 183 0.19 23.86 11.27
C ARG A 183 -0.89 22.89 11.75
N LYS A 184 -1.19 21.85 10.97
CA LYS A 184 -2.12 20.77 11.37
C LYS A 184 -1.37 19.46 11.52
N ASN A 185 -1.88 18.61 12.40
CA ASN A 185 -1.34 17.26 12.53
C ASN A 185 -1.73 16.42 11.30
N SER A 186 -0.79 16.28 10.37
CA SER A 186 -1.03 15.56 9.12
C SER A 186 -1.32 14.07 9.34
N ALA A 187 -0.82 13.45 10.41
CA ALA A 187 -1.11 12.05 10.73
C ALA A 187 -2.59 11.86 11.11
N VAL A 188 -3.14 12.76 11.95
CA VAL A 188 -4.56 12.77 12.32
C VAL A 188 -5.42 13.13 11.11
N ALA A 189 -5.00 14.09 10.29
CA ALA A 189 -5.73 14.46 9.08
C ALA A 189 -5.88 13.26 8.11
N HIS A 190 -4.81 12.50 7.88
CA HIS A 190 -4.88 11.30 7.03
C HIS A 190 -5.72 10.17 7.66
N GLN A 191 -5.72 10.04 8.98
CA GLN A 191 -6.61 9.11 9.68
C GLN A 191 -8.09 9.49 9.48
N THR A 192 -8.43 10.77 9.61
CA THR A 192 -9.79 11.28 9.34
C THR A 192 -10.19 11.08 7.87
N LEU A 193 -9.27 11.29 6.93
CA LEU A 193 -9.52 11.03 5.52
C LEU A 193 -9.82 9.56 5.24
N ALA A 194 -9.21 8.63 5.97
CA ALA A 194 -9.53 7.21 5.82
C ALA A 194 -11.01 6.93 6.08
N LEU A 195 -11.59 7.48 7.13
CA LEU A 195 -13.03 7.37 7.42
C LEU A 195 -13.88 7.95 6.28
N ARG A 196 -13.54 9.14 5.83
CA ARG A 196 -14.34 9.84 4.80
C ARG A 196 -14.28 9.11 3.46
N ILE A 197 -13.11 8.66 3.06
CA ILE A 197 -12.92 7.91 1.81
C ILE A 197 -13.63 6.57 1.90
N HIS A 198 -13.49 5.84 3.01
CA HIS A 198 -14.15 4.56 3.19
C HIS A 198 -15.67 4.68 3.08
N ARG A 199 -16.28 5.64 3.78
CA ARG A 199 -17.73 5.91 3.67
C ARG A 199 -18.17 6.30 2.26
N LEU A 200 -17.35 7.05 1.52
CA LEU A 200 -17.63 7.36 0.13
C LEU A 200 -17.63 6.09 -0.75
N ILE A 201 -16.69 5.17 -0.50
CA ILE A 201 -16.64 3.89 -1.22
C ILE A 201 -17.86 3.02 -0.86
N GLU A 202 -18.24 2.97 0.42
CA GLU A 202 -19.46 2.27 0.87
C GLU A 202 -20.70 2.80 0.14
N ALA A 203 -20.93 4.10 0.17
CA ALA A 203 -22.08 4.73 -0.51
C ALA A 203 -22.10 4.43 -2.01
N ARG A 204 -20.96 4.55 -2.68
CA ARG A 204 -20.84 4.25 -4.12
C ARG A 204 -21.06 2.76 -4.43
N HIS A 205 -20.69 1.88 -3.55
CA HIS A 205 -20.93 0.45 -3.70
C HIS A 205 -22.44 0.13 -3.56
N GLU A 206 -23.09 0.71 -2.57
CA GLU A 206 -24.55 0.57 -2.36
C GLU A 206 -25.34 1.12 -3.56
N GLU A 207 -25.01 2.31 -4.06
CA GLU A 207 -25.61 2.87 -5.28
C GLU A 207 -25.44 1.94 -6.48
N ARG A 208 -24.26 1.34 -6.64
CA ARG A 208 -23.99 0.39 -7.73
C ARG A 208 -24.78 -0.90 -7.60
N LEU A 209 -24.90 -1.45 -6.41
CA LEU A 209 -25.70 -2.65 -6.18
C LEU A 209 -27.19 -2.41 -6.48
N ALA A 210 -27.76 -1.30 -6.00
CA ALA A 210 -29.13 -0.92 -6.29
C ALA A 210 -29.37 -0.74 -7.80
N ALA A 211 -28.43 -0.12 -8.51
CA ALA A 211 -28.53 0.03 -9.97
C ALA A 211 -28.47 -1.32 -10.71
N LEU A 212 -27.65 -2.26 -10.22
CA LEU A 212 -27.57 -3.61 -10.78
C LEU A 212 -28.85 -4.43 -10.53
N GLU A 213 -29.47 -4.29 -9.36
CA GLU A 213 -30.75 -4.93 -9.05
C GLU A 213 -31.86 -4.42 -9.95
N LEU A 214 -32.01 -3.10 -10.10
CA LEU A 214 -32.95 -2.49 -11.03
C LEU A 214 -32.74 -2.94 -12.47
N ALA A 215 -31.49 -3.02 -12.91
CA ALA A 215 -31.17 -3.50 -14.25
C ALA A 215 -31.53 -4.99 -14.46
N ARG A 216 -31.38 -5.82 -13.43
CA ARG A 216 -31.77 -7.23 -13.45
C ARG A 216 -33.29 -7.41 -13.51
N GLU A 217 -34.01 -6.62 -12.71
CA GLU A 217 -35.48 -6.62 -12.71
C GLU A 217 -36.03 -6.21 -14.07
N ALA A 218 -35.52 -5.13 -14.64
CA ALA A 218 -35.92 -4.66 -15.98
C ALA A 218 -35.61 -5.70 -17.08
N ALA A 219 -34.48 -6.38 -17.00
CA ALA A 219 -34.13 -7.47 -17.93
C ALA A 219 -35.08 -8.64 -17.82
N ALA A 220 -35.43 -9.05 -16.59
CA ALA A 220 -36.38 -10.15 -16.34
C ALA A 220 -37.79 -9.82 -16.84
N GLU A 221 -38.26 -8.59 -16.65
CA GLU A 221 -39.54 -8.11 -17.21
C GLU A 221 -39.54 -8.11 -18.74
N ALA A 222 -38.47 -7.68 -19.37
CA ALA A 222 -38.31 -7.70 -20.82
C ALA A 222 -38.31 -9.12 -21.39
N GLU A 223 -37.64 -10.06 -20.75
CA GLU A 223 -37.66 -11.49 -21.14
C GLU A 223 -39.05 -12.10 -20.98
N SER A 224 -39.77 -11.79 -19.89
CA SER A 224 -41.14 -12.25 -19.64
C SER A 224 -42.12 -11.72 -20.70
N THR A 225 -42.00 -10.46 -21.06
CA THR A 225 -42.87 -9.84 -22.10
C THR A 225 -42.58 -10.40 -23.48
N ALA A 226 -41.29 -10.63 -23.81
CA ALA A 226 -40.91 -11.25 -25.07
C ALA A 226 -41.37 -12.70 -25.18
N GLY A 227 -41.31 -13.49 -24.09
CA GLY A 227 -41.81 -14.84 -24.02
C GLY A 227 -43.34 -14.94 -24.18
N ALA A 228 -44.10 -13.98 -23.59
CA ALA A 228 -45.55 -13.92 -23.75
C ALA A 228 -45.94 -13.59 -25.19
N ALA A 229 -45.29 -12.62 -25.82
CA ALA A 229 -45.53 -12.24 -27.22
C ALA A 229 -45.24 -13.39 -28.20
N PHE A 230 -44.21 -14.18 -27.94
CA PHE A 230 -43.90 -15.37 -28.74
C PHE A 230 -44.93 -16.52 -28.56
N GLY A 231 -45.46 -16.69 -27.35
CA GLY A 231 -46.51 -17.63 -27.03
C GLY A 231 -47.81 -17.34 -27.73
N GLU A 232 -48.26 -16.08 -27.80
CA GLU A 232 -49.44 -15.64 -28.54
C GLU A 232 -49.31 -15.84 -30.04
N ALA A 233 -48.17 -15.55 -30.64
CA ALA A 233 -47.95 -15.72 -32.08
C ALA A 233 -47.98 -17.19 -32.53
N VAL A 234 -47.63 -18.13 -31.66
CA VAL A 234 -47.70 -19.58 -31.94
C VAL A 234 -49.09 -20.15 -31.85
N THR A 235 -50.00 -19.53 -31.06
CA THR A 235 -51.42 -20.00 -30.92
C THR A 235 -52.32 -19.53 -32.05
N GLU A 236 -51.98 -18.42 -32.75
CA GLU A 236 -52.79 -17.93 -33.90
C GLU A 236 -52.53 -18.67 -35.22
N THR A 237 -51.44 -19.43 -35.32
CA THR A 237 -51.12 -20.13 -36.60
C THR A 237 -51.54 -21.62 -36.62
N GLY A 238 -52.30 -22.07 -35.67
CA GLY A 238 -52.67 -23.47 -35.46
C GLY A 238 -54.08 -23.87 -35.81
N ASP A 239 -54.60 -23.51 -37.03
CA ASP A 239 -55.74 -24.23 -37.63
C ASP A 239 -55.54 -24.42 -39.13
N PRO A 240 -55.03 -25.57 -39.59
CA PRO A 240 -55.29 -26.00 -40.95
C PRO A 240 -56.53 -26.90 -40.91
N GLY A 241 -57.63 -26.29 -41.41
CA GLY A 241 -58.91 -26.93 -41.59
C GLY A 241 -58.87 -28.36 -42.10
N ALA A 242 -59.70 -29.15 -41.46
CA ALA A 242 -60.21 -30.38 -41.99
C ALA A 242 -60.82 -30.14 -43.37
N ALA A 243 -60.30 -30.71 -44.41
CA ALA A 243 -60.96 -30.86 -45.70
C ALA A 243 -61.11 -32.35 -46.00
N GLU A 244 -62.34 -32.77 -46.02
CA GLU A 244 -62.88 -34.04 -46.50
C GLU A 244 -62.44 -34.33 -47.93
N GLY A 245 -62.37 -35.63 -48.23
CA GLY A 245 -62.26 -36.18 -49.54
C GLY A 245 -61.98 -37.65 -49.52
#